data_fe7ada2d74a3e2b59f137168e932d584
#
_entry.id   fe7ada2d74a3e2b59f137168e932d584
#
_cell.length_a   1.000
_cell.length_b   1.000
_cell.length_c   1.000
_cell.angle_alpha   90.00
_cell.angle_beta   90.00
_cell.angle_gamma   90.00
#
_symmetry.space_group_name_H-M   'P 1'
#
loop_
_entity.id
_entity.type
_entity.pdbx_description
1 polymer ?
#
loop_
_entity_poly.entity_id
_entity_poly.type
_entity_poly.pdbx_seq_one_letter_code
_entity_poly.pdbx_strand_id
1 'polypeptide(L)'
;MQSKTLLAIGGAFSGVGVILGAFAAHGLKKMIDLPMVEVFQTGVHYQFIHAGAILLCGVLILLQTNTPSAQKCFSRAAICFIIGIFCFSGSLYALAMTGVKWFGPITPFGGLMFILGWVYFVVAALKINEVKS
;
A
#
# COMPACT_ATOMS: atom_id res chain seq x y z
N MET A 1 -2.83 -5.59 -14.28
CA MET A 1 -1.35 -5.71 -14.16
C MET A 1 -0.96 -7.18 -14.07
N GLN A 2 0.19 -7.52 -14.58
CA GLN A 2 0.71 -8.88 -14.50
C GLN A 2 1.17 -9.19 -13.07
N SER A 3 1.03 -10.44 -12.66
CA SER A 3 1.41 -10.89 -11.32
C SER A 3 2.88 -10.59 -10.99
N LYS A 4 3.80 -10.85 -11.93
CA LYS A 4 5.23 -10.58 -11.71
C LYS A 4 5.51 -9.10 -11.43
N THR A 5 4.81 -8.19 -12.10
CA THR A 5 4.94 -6.75 -11.90
C THR A 5 4.46 -6.35 -10.50
N LEU A 6 3.33 -6.89 -10.06
CA LEU A 6 2.79 -6.64 -8.72
C LEU A 6 3.71 -7.21 -7.63
N LEU A 7 4.26 -8.39 -7.84
CA LEU A 7 5.23 -8.97 -6.91
C LEU A 7 6.49 -8.10 -6.80
N ALA A 8 6.99 -7.60 -7.93
CA ALA A 8 8.14 -6.71 -7.93
C ALA A 8 7.85 -5.38 -7.23
N ILE A 9 6.70 -4.76 -7.51
CA ILE A 9 6.28 -3.50 -6.88
C ILE A 9 6.08 -3.69 -5.38
N GLY A 10 5.35 -4.73 -4.98
CA GLY A 10 5.12 -5.02 -3.55
C GLY A 10 6.42 -5.29 -2.81
N GLY A 11 7.34 -6.02 -3.42
CA GLY A 11 8.67 -6.25 -2.86
C GLY A 11 9.46 -4.96 -2.72
N ALA A 12 9.44 -4.10 -3.74
CA ALA A 12 10.12 -2.79 -3.71
C ALA A 12 9.56 -1.90 -2.60
N PHE A 13 8.23 -1.78 -2.48
CA PHE A 13 7.61 -1.01 -1.40
C PHE A 13 7.93 -1.58 -0.02
N SER A 14 8.00 -2.89 0.11
CA SER A 14 8.38 -3.54 1.36
C SER A 14 9.82 -3.22 1.75
N GLY A 15 10.75 -3.31 0.80
CA GLY A 15 12.16 -2.97 1.03
C GLY A 15 12.35 -1.50 1.39
N VAL A 16 11.73 -0.60 0.65
CA VAL A 16 11.74 0.84 0.96
C VAL A 16 11.12 1.09 2.34
N GLY A 17 10.04 0.39 2.66
CA GLY A 17 9.40 0.48 3.98
C GLY A 17 10.35 0.11 5.11
N VAL A 18 11.18 -0.92 4.95
CA VAL A 18 12.21 -1.27 5.94
C VAL A 18 13.23 -0.15 6.11
N ILE A 19 13.69 0.43 5.01
CA ILE A 19 14.65 1.55 5.03
C ILE A 19 14.04 2.75 5.77
N LEU A 20 12.81 3.13 5.42
CA LEU A 20 12.13 4.27 6.03
C LEU A 20 11.78 4.02 7.50
N GLY A 21 11.40 2.80 7.84
CA GLY A 21 11.12 2.40 9.22
C GLY A 21 12.37 2.46 10.09
N ALA A 22 13.50 1.98 9.60
CA ALA A 22 14.78 2.06 10.28
C ALA A 22 15.22 3.52 10.48
N PHE A 23 15.04 4.35 9.44
CA PHE A 23 15.32 5.79 9.53
C PHE A 23 14.45 6.46 10.59
N ALA A 24 13.16 6.15 10.63
CA ALA A 24 12.23 6.71 11.61
C ALA A 24 12.61 6.32 13.06
N ALA A 25 13.12 5.10 13.24
CA ALA A 25 13.50 4.61 14.56
C ALA A 25 14.81 5.23 15.08
N HIS A 26 15.66 5.70 14.20
CA HIS A 26 17.03 6.15 14.54
C HIS A 26 17.30 7.60 14.14
N GLY A 27 17.59 7.85 12.86
CA GLY A 27 18.05 9.15 12.38
C GLY A 27 17.01 10.26 12.47
N LEU A 28 15.76 9.94 12.15
CA LEU A 28 14.68 10.92 12.09
C LEU A 28 14.38 11.57 13.44
N LYS A 29 14.51 10.82 14.52
CA LYS A 29 14.28 11.32 15.89
C LYS A 29 15.24 12.46 16.28
N LYS A 30 16.37 12.57 15.61
CA LYS A 30 17.34 13.65 15.84
C LYS A 30 17.07 14.87 14.98
N MET A 31 16.20 14.79 14.00
CA MET A 31 15.96 15.82 12.99
C MET A 31 14.65 16.58 13.18
N ILE A 32 13.61 15.90 13.66
CA ILE A 32 12.27 16.47 13.83
C ILE A 32 11.70 16.08 15.19
N ASP A 33 10.65 16.79 15.62
CA ASP A 33 9.98 16.56 16.90
C ASP A 33 9.15 15.28 16.90
N LEU A 34 8.88 14.74 18.08
CA LEU A 34 8.19 13.45 18.26
C LEU A 34 6.85 13.36 17.56
N PRO A 35 5.95 14.38 17.59
CA PRO A 35 4.67 14.29 16.88
C PRO A 35 4.85 14.06 15.38
N MET A 36 5.87 14.66 14.75
CA MET A 36 6.16 14.47 13.33
C MET A 36 6.82 13.12 13.05
N VAL A 37 7.60 12.59 13.97
CA VAL A 37 8.12 11.21 13.89
C VAL A 37 6.95 10.23 13.84
N GLU A 38 5.93 10.42 14.67
CA GLU A 38 4.73 9.56 14.69
C GLU A 38 3.96 9.64 13.37
N VAL A 39 3.85 10.83 12.77
CA VAL A 39 3.24 11.01 11.44
C VAL A 39 3.98 10.20 10.39
N PHE A 40 5.31 10.27 10.40
CA PHE A 40 6.17 9.50 9.50
C PHE A 40 5.97 7.99 9.71
N GLN A 41 5.98 7.54 10.96
CA GLN A 41 5.78 6.12 11.31
C GLN A 41 4.41 5.60 10.88
N THR A 42 3.37 6.42 10.95
CA THR A 42 2.05 6.07 10.42
C THR A 42 2.13 5.78 8.92
N GLY A 43 2.86 6.62 8.17
CA GLY A 43 3.11 6.38 6.75
C GLY A 43 3.80 5.05 6.49
N VAL A 44 4.82 4.71 7.27
CA VAL A 44 5.56 3.45 7.17
C VAL A 44 4.64 2.26 7.44
N HIS A 45 3.83 2.35 8.49
CA HIS A 45 2.91 1.29 8.90
C HIS A 45 1.91 0.95 7.78
N TYR A 46 1.25 1.97 7.24
CA TYR A 46 0.29 1.79 6.14
C TYR A 46 0.98 1.32 4.85
N GLN A 47 2.21 1.75 4.60
CA GLN A 47 3.00 1.27 3.46
C GLN A 47 3.24 -0.24 3.58
N PHE A 48 3.62 -0.76 4.73
CA PHE A 48 3.83 -2.19 4.93
C PHE A 48 2.57 -3.00 4.72
N ILE A 49 1.46 -2.57 5.33
CA ILE A 49 0.18 -3.28 5.19
C ILE A 49 -0.21 -3.40 3.73
N HIS A 50 -0.13 -2.30 2.99
CA HIS A 50 -0.60 -2.27 1.61
C HIS A 50 0.42 -2.82 0.61
N ALA A 51 1.72 -2.74 0.91
CA ALA A 51 2.75 -3.48 0.16
C ALA A 51 2.51 -4.99 0.27
N GLY A 52 2.21 -5.50 1.46
CA GLY A 52 1.82 -6.89 1.68
C GLY A 52 0.55 -7.26 0.91
N ALA A 53 -0.43 -6.35 0.89
CA ALA A 53 -1.66 -6.56 0.13
C ALA A 53 -1.41 -6.62 -1.39
N ILE A 54 -0.49 -5.80 -1.91
CA ILE A 54 -0.07 -5.86 -3.33
C ILE A 54 0.58 -7.22 -3.64
N LEU A 55 1.47 -7.69 -2.77
CA LEU A 55 2.08 -9.02 -2.91
C LEU A 55 1.01 -10.12 -2.94
N LEU A 56 0.05 -10.04 -2.03
CA LEU A 56 -1.05 -11.00 -1.97
C LEU A 56 -1.88 -10.97 -3.26
N CYS A 57 -2.20 -9.79 -3.78
CA CYS A 57 -2.90 -9.66 -5.07
C CYS A 57 -2.09 -10.34 -6.19
N GLY A 58 -0.78 -10.12 -6.24
CA GLY A 58 0.09 -10.76 -7.23
C GLY A 58 0.03 -12.28 -7.16
N VAL A 59 0.10 -12.85 -5.97
CA VAL A 59 0.01 -14.30 -5.77
C VAL A 59 -1.38 -14.82 -6.16
N LEU A 60 -2.44 -14.14 -5.74
CA LEU A 60 -3.81 -14.57 -6.03
C LEU A 60 -4.13 -14.53 -7.52
N ILE A 61 -3.63 -13.52 -8.24
CA ILE A 61 -3.76 -13.46 -9.71
C ILE A 61 -3.07 -14.68 -10.34
N LEU A 62 -1.89 -15.03 -9.85
CA LEU A 62 -1.14 -16.16 -10.37
C LEU A 62 -1.90 -17.50 -10.16
N LEU A 63 -2.59 -17.63 -9.04
CA LEU A 63 -3.35 -18.84 -8.70
C LEU A 63 -4.72 -18.92 -9.39
N GLN A 64 -5.32 -17.78 -9.77
CA GLN A 64 -6.66 -17.71 -10.33
C GLN A 64 -6.67 -17.68 -11.86
N THR A 65 -5.93 -18.60 -12.49
CA THR A 65 -5.79 -18.63 -13.95
C THR A 65 -7.10 -18.90 -14.70
N ASN A 66 -8.06 -19.55 -14.05
CA ASN A 66 -9.34 -19.90 -14.65
C ASN A 66 -10.49 -18.93 -14.29
N THR A 67 -10.17 -17.82 -13.63
CA THR A 67 -11.18 -16.85 -13.21
C THR A 67 -10.75 -15.43 -13.59
N PRO A 68 -10.89 -15.05 -14.88
CA PRO A 68 -10.46 -13.72 -15.34
C PRO A 68 -11.12 -12.57 -14.60
N SER A 69 -12.38 -12.73 -14.19
CA SER A 69 -13.10 -11.71 -13.44
C SER A 69 -12.48 -11.44 -12.06
N ALA A 70 -12.09 -12.49 -11.34
CA ALA A 70 -11.37 -12.35 -10.07
C ALA A 70 -10.00 -11.70 -10.29
N GLN A 71 -9.26 -12.15 -11.30
CA GLN A 71 -7.94 -11.56 -11.63
C GLN A 71 -8.03 -10.05 -11.88
N LYS A 72 -9.03 -9.60 -12.65
CA LYS A 72 -9.24 -8.17 -12.92
C LYS A 72 -9.50 -7.38 -11.64
N CYS A 73 -10.33 -7.91 -10.75
CA CYS A 73 -10.64 -7.22 -9.49
C CYS A 73 -9.42 -7.18 -8.55
N PHE A 74 -8.63 -8.25 -8.46
CA PHE A 74 -7.38 -8.22 -7.70
C PHE A 74 -6.38 -7.23 -8.30
N SER A 75 -6.28 -7.14 -9.62
CA SER A 75 -5.43 -6.16 -10.29
C SER A 75 -5.86 -4.73 -9.98
N ARG A 76 -7.17 -4.43 -10.01
CA ARG A 76 -7.70 -3.11 -9.65
C ARG A 76 -7.46 -2.79 -8.17
N ALA A 77 -7.63 -3.76 -7.29
CA ALA A 77 -7.30 -3.60 -5.87
C ALA A 77 -5.83 -3.19 -5.70
N ALA A 78 -4.92 -3.89 -6.37
CA ALA A 78 -3.49 -3.60 -6.31
C ALA A 78 -3.16 -2.20 -6.83
N ILE A 79 -3.78 -1.77 -7.93
CA ILE A 79 -3.59 -0.41 -8.47
C ILE A 79 -4.05 0.63 -7.45
N CYS A 80 -5.19 0.44 -6.80
CA CYS A 80 -5.68 1.31 -5.74
C CYS A 80 -4.70 1.37 -4.56
N PHE A 81 -4.14 0.25 -4.15
CA PHE A 81 -3.15 0.20 -3.08
C PHE A 81 -1.87 0.94 -3.46
N ILE A 82 -1.40 0.81 -4.70
CA ILE A 82 -0.22 1.54 -5.20
C ILE A 82 -0.46 3.06 -5.13
N ILE A 83 -1.58 3.53 -5.67
CA ILE A 83 -1.95 4.95 -5.64
C ILE A 83 -2.09 5.41 -4.18
N GLY A 84 -2.73 4.60 -3.34
CA GLY A 84 -2.90 4.88 -1.91
C GLY A 84 -1.57 5.03 -1.18
N ILE A 85 -0.58 4.19 -1.46
CA ILE A 85 0.75 4.30 -0.84
C ILE A 85 1.39 5.64 -1.21
N PHE A 86 1.38 6.04 -2.48
CA PHE A 86 1.93 7.33 -2.88
C PHE A 86 1.20 8.49 -2.24
N CYS A 87 -0.13 8.49 -2.24
CA CYS A 87 -0.92 9.61 -1.74
C CYS A 87 -1.02 9.63 -0.22
N PHE A 88 -1.15 8.50 0.44
CA PHE A 88 -1.27 8.43 1.91
C PHE A 88 0.11 8.47 2.56
N SER A 89 0.91 7.44 2.34
CA SER A 89 2.23 7.35 2.99
C SER A 89 3.18 8.42 2.48
N GLY A 90 3.20 8.68 1.18
CA GLY A 90 4.01 9.72 0.57
C GLY A 90 3.71 11.11 1.12
N SER A 91 2.42 11.47 1.29
CA SER A 91 2.02 12.76 1.86
C SER A 91 2.42 12.89 3.32
N LEU A 92 2.33 11.81 4.10
CA LEU A 92 2.75 11.81 5.51
C LEU A 92 4.26 11.98 5.64
N TYR A 93 5.05 11.34 4.77
CA TYR A 93 6.49 11.54 4.75
C TYR A 93 6.85 12.98 4.41
N ALA A 94 6.20 13.54 3.39
CA ALA A 94 6.42 14.93 2.98
C ALA A 94 6.01 15.91 4.08
N LEU A 95 4.86 15.70 4.72
CA LEU A 95 4.40 16.52 5.83
C LEU A 95 5.38 16.48 7.01
N ALA A 96 5.81 15.29 7.39
CA ALA A 96 6.72 15.10 8.53
C ALA A 96 8.08 15.76 8.28
N MET A 97 8.62 15.64 7.06
CA MET A 97 9.95 16.13 6.72
C MET A 97 9.98 17.64 6.43
N THR A 98 8.90 18.21 5.91
CA THR A 98 8.86 19.61 5.48
C THR A 98 8.01 20.51 6.37
N GLY A 99 7.06 19.94 7.11
CA GLY A 99 6.09 20.72 7.89
C GLY A 99 5.07 21.50 7.04
N VAL A 100 5.07 21.28 5.73
CA VAL A 100 4.16 22.00 4.80
C VAL A 100 2.76 21.39 4.91
N LYS A 101 1.83 22.18 5.44
CA LYS A 101 0.44 21.74 5.69
C LYS A 101 -0.34 21.39 4.42
N TRP A 102 0.12 21.84 3.26
CA TRP A 102 -0.50 21.55 1.97
C TRP A 102 -0.57 20.05 1.68
N PHE A 103 0.35 19.24 2.22
CA PHE A 103 0.34 17.81 2.04
C PHE A 103 -0.79 17.11 2.83
N GLY A 104 -1.34 17.76 3.85
CA GLY A 104 -2.41 17.18 4.67
C GLY A 104 -3.65 16.75 3.89
N PRO A 105 -4.20 17.58 2.99
CA PRO A 105 -5.37 17.22 2.18
C PRO A 105 -5.17 16.03 1.23
N ILE A 106 -3.93 15.71 0.86
CA ILE A 106 -3.61 14.57 -0.01
C ILE A 106 -3.79 13.26 0.75
N THR A 107 -3.51 13.24 2.04
CA THR A 107 -3.59 12.03 2.88
C THR A 107 -4.98 11.39 2.88
N PRO A 108 -6.11 12.13 3.08
CA PRO A 108 -7.46 11.53 3.00
C PRO A 108 -7.77 10.93 1.64
N PHE A 109 -7.30 11.53 0.55
CA PHE A 109 -7.46 10.97 -0.78
C PHE A 109 -6.77 9.60 -0.89
N GLY A 110 -5.55 9.50 -0.38
CA GLY A 110 -4.83 8.22 -0.32
C GLY A 110 -5.54 7.18 0.54
N GLY A 111 -6.09 7.60 1.67
CA GLY A 111 -6.91 6.75 2.53
C GLY A 111 -8.15 6.23 1.82
N LEU A 112 -8.82 7.08 1.04
CA LEU A 112 -9.95 6.68 0.21
C LEU A 112 -9.54 5.64 -0.84
N MET A 113 -8.38 5.79 -1.45
CA MET A 113 -7.85 4.82 -2.41
C MET A 113 -7.56 3.47 -1.75
N PHE A 114 -7.06 3.46 -0.51
CA PHE A 114 -6.90 2.23 0.25
C PHE A 114 -8.25 1.53 0.48
N ILE A 115 -9.25 2.28 0.91
CA ILE A 115 -10.61 1.73 1.13
C ILE A 115 -11.16 1.15 -0.16
N LEU A 116 -11.05 1.87 -1.26
CA LEU A 116 -11.50 1.39 -2.58
C LEU A 116 -10.75 0.11 -2.98
N GLY A 117 -9.46 0.05 -2.72
CA GLY A 117 -8.65 -1.15 -2.96
C GLY A 117 -9.18 -2.35 -2.18
N TRP A 118 -9.51 -2.17 -0.92
CA TRP A 118 -10.07 -3.25 -0.10
C TRP A 118 -11.47 -3.67 -0.56
N VAL A 119 -12.29 -2.75 -1.04
CA VAL A 119 -13.59 -3.08 -1.65
C VAL A 119 -13.38 -3.97 -2.89
N TYR A 120 -12.46 -3.59 -3.77
CA TYR A 120 -12.11 -4.44 -4.93
C TYR A 120 -11.58 -5.80 -4.50
N PHE A 121 -10.79 -5.84 -3.44
CA PHE A 121 -10.25 -7.10 -2.91
C PHE A 121 -11.36 -8.03 -2.43
N VAL A 122 -12.32 -7.51 -1.69
CA VAL A 122 -13.48 -8.30 -1.21
C VAL A 122 -14.28 -8.81 -2.40
N VAL A 123 -14.58 -7.95 -3.37
CA VAL A 123 -15.31 -8.35 -4.58
C VAL A 123 -14.55 -9.43 -5.33
N ALA A 124 -13.24 -9.28 -5.47
CA ALA A 124 -12.39 -10.28 -6.13
C ALA A 124 -12.43 -11.62 -5.40
N ALA A 125 -12.33 -11.60 -4.08
CA ALA A 125 -12.39 -12.80 -3.25
C ALA A 125 -13.71 -13.55 -3.44
N LEU A 126 -14.82 -12.82 -3.53
CA LEU A 126 -16.15 -13.42 -3.74
C LEU A 126 -16.33 -14.01 -5.14
N LYS A 127 -15.47 -13.66 -6.08
CA LYS A 127 -15.45 -14.19 -7.45
C LYS A 127 -14.54 -15.41 -7.63
N ILE A 128 -13.79 -15.79 -6.63
CA ILE A 128 -12.90 -16.96 -6.71
C ILE A 128 -13.74 -18.22 -6.86
N ASN A 129 -13.38 -19.06 -7.83
CA ASN A 129 -13.94 -20.39 -7.97
C ASN A 129 -13.15 -21.37 -7.10
N GLU A 130 -13.77 -21.81 -6.01
CA GLU A 130 -13.19 -22.85 -5.17
C GLU A 130 -13.23 -24.19 -5.88
N VAL A 131 -12.13 -24.95 -5.74
CA VAL A 131 -12.12 -26.34 -6.19
C VAL A 131 -12.97 -27.13 -5.20
N LYS A 132 -14.12 -27.62 -5.68
CA LYS A 132 -14.95 -28.50 -4.87
C LYS A 132 -14.29 -29.87 -4.77
N SER A 133 -13.99 -30.27 -3.56
CA SER A 133 -13.48 -31.63 -3.27
C SER A 133 -14.56 -32.69 -3.46
#